data_9613831a8af6d27eda0ee0e9048c3171
#
_entry.id   9613831a8af6d27eda0ee0e9048c3171
#
_cell.length_a   1.000
_cell.length_b   1.000
_cell.length_c   1.000
_cell.angle_alpha   90.00
_cell.angle_beta   90.00
_cell.angle_gamma   90.00
#
_symmetry.space_group_name_H-M   'P 1'
#
loop_
_entity.id
_entity.type
_entity.pdbx_description
1 polymer ?
#
loop_
_entity_poly.entity_id
_entity_poly.type
_entity_poly.pdbx_seq_one_letter_code
_entity_poly.pdbx_strand_id
1 'polypeptide(L)'
;MELKLNSGDTITIPDDCKAVIKDKIITVEKEVQDFKDGDFCTVKTSYGNYIFIYKSNKYDDIVYYYSISLSGFRQHLYNSSCLVPKDGISLSTKEEKQMLLYALHADGKDWDAVNKRIIEYRWQPKDGEDYYMINTLFNVIRCTWSSSGFDFDLLVNRNCFKTEEEAKAKANEIIKIINKRIYEKSSY
;
A
#
# COMPACT_ATOMS: atom_id res chain seq x y z
N MET A 1 -25.00 38.13 1.45
CA MET A 1 -25.19 38.89 0.19
C MET A 1 -26.08 38.04 -0.67
N GLU A 2 -27.33 38.47 -0.97
CA GLU A 2 -28.21 37.74 -1.88
C GLU A 2 -27.91 38.14 -3.31
N LEU A 3 -27.58 37.16 -4.15
CA LEU A 3 -27.46 37.32 -5.61
C LEU A 3 -28.80 36.99 -6.25
N LYS A 4 -29.41 37.94 -6.95
CA LYS A 4 -30.58 37.68 -7.78
C LYS A 4 -30.07 37.31 -9.18
N LEU A 5 -30.40 36.11 -9.63
CA LEU A 5 -30.08 35.64 -10.98
C LEU A 5 -31.23 35.98 -11.92
N ASN A 6 -30.89 36.48 -13.11
CA ASN A 6 -31.82 36.70 -14.20
C ASN A 6 -31.84 35.48 -15.16
N SER A 7 -32.85 35.44 -16.03
CA SER A 7 -32.87 34.37 -17.04
C SER A 7 -31.66 34.51 -17.97
N GLY A 8 -30.82 33.48 -18.04
CA GLY A 8 -29.58 33.43 -18.83
C GLY A 8 -28.30 33.63 -18.02
N ASP A 9 -28.39 34.00 -16.75
CA ASP A 9 -27.22 34.06 -15.87
C ASP A 9 -26.70 32.64 -15.56
N THR A 10 -25.38 32.51 -15.54
CA THR A 10 -24.69 31.24 -15.20
C THR A 10 -23.85 31.41 -13.94
N ILE A 11 -23.86 30.39 -13.10
CA ILE A 11 -23.00 30.29 -11.92
C ILE A 11 -21.95 29.21 -12.22
N THR A 12 -20.69 29.56 -12.17
CA THR A 12 -19.60 28.59 -12.20
C THR A 12 -19.41 28.04 -10.78
N ILE A 13 -19.58 26.75 -10.64
CA ILE A 13 -19.35 26.04 -9.38
C ILE A 13 -17.93 25.48 -9.43
N PRO A 14 -17.04 25.75 -8.43
CA PRO A 14 -15.74 25.12 -8.35
C PRO A 14 -15.84 23.59 -8.33
N ASP A 15 -14.81 22.90 -8.87
CA ASP A 15 -14.81 21.42 -9.01
C ASP A 15 -14.93 20.67 -7.66
N ASP A 16 -14.58 21.34 -6.54
CA ASP A 16 -14.68 20.79 -5.18
C ASP A 16 -15.93 21.22 -4.42
N CYS A 17 -16.89 21.80 -5.13
CA CYS A 17 -18.13 22.33 -4.56
C CYS A 17 -19.37 21.77 -5.26
N LYS A 18 -20.49 21.75 -4.54
CA LYS A 18 -21.80 21.42 -5.09
C LYS A 18 -22.78 22.57 -4.84
N ALA A 19 -23.71 22.78 -5.76
CA ALA A 19 -24.83 23.67 -5.53
C ALA A 19 -25.97 22.91 -4.84
N VAL A 20 -26.43 23.44 -3.73
CA VAL A 20 -27.59 22.95 -3.01
C VAL A 20 -28.72 23.96 -3.14
N ILE A 21 -29.87 23.56 -3.67
CA ILE A 21 -31.06 24.42 -3.79
C ILE A 21 -32.03 24.05 -2.67
N LYS A 22 -32.23 24.98 -1.75
CA LYS A 22 -33.19 24.85 -0.66
C LYS A 22 -33.98 26.14 -0.53
N ASP A 23 -35.29 26.05 -0.44
CA ASP A 23 -36.18 27.19 -0.28
C ASP A 23 -35.97 28.32 -1.29
N LYS A 24 -35.69 27.96 -2.55
CA LYS A 24 -35.34 28.90 -3.66
C LYS A 24 -34.00 29.65 -3.49
N ILE A 25 -33.20 29.23 -2.53
CA ILE A 25 -31.84 29.75 -2.32
C ILE A 25 -30.84 28.74 -2.87
N ILE A 26 -29.88 29.21 -3.66
CA ILE A 26 -28.75 28.42 -4.12
C ILE A 26 -27.59 28.68 -3.17
N THR A 27 -27.15 27.61 -2.50
CA THR A 27 -25.94 27.65 -1.65
C THR A 27 -24.86 26.85 -2.34
N VAL A 28 -23.67 27.40 -2.48
CA VAL A 28 -22.49 26.65 -2.93
C VAL A 28 -21.81 26.12 -1.69
N GLU A 29 -21.84 24.82 -1.52
CA GLU A 29 -21.23 24.12 -0.39
C GLU A 29 -20.00 23.35 -0.89
N LYS A 30 -18.95 23.34 -0.10
CA LYS A 30 -17.81 22.47 -0.38
C LYS A 30 -18.26 21.02 -0.30
N GLU A 31 -17.92 20.24 -1.30
CA GLU A 31 -18.26 18.81 -1.31
C GLU A 31 -17.40 18.11 -0.26
N VAL A 32 -18.03 17.68 0.83
CA VAL A 32 -17.35 16.86 1.85
C VAL A 32 -17.19 15.47 1.26
N GLN A 33 -15.97 15.14 0.89
CA GLN A 33 -15.64 13.81 0.38
C GLN A 33 -15.64 12.82 1.54
N ASP A 34 -16.61 11.91 1.58
CA ASP A 34 -16.65 10.82 2.55
C ASP A 34 -15.72 9.70 2.10
N PHE A 35 -14.62 9.52 2.83
CA PHE A 35 -13.68 8.43 2.60
C PHE A 35 -14.16 7.15 3.27
N LYS A 36 -14.00 6.03 2.55
CA LYS A 36 -14.37 4.70 3.02
C LYS A 36 -13.12 3.95 3.48
N ASP A 37 -13.28 3.07 4.44
CA ASP A 37 -12.22 2.17 4.88
C ASP A 37 -11.60 1.42 3.69
N GLY A 38 -10.28 1.55 3.56
CA GLY A 38 -9.49 1.00 2.46
C GLY A 38 -9.35 1.91 1.25
N ASP A 39 -9.90 3.12 1.26
CA ASP A 39 -9.65 4.10 0.19
C ASP A 39 -8.19 4.56 0.19
N PHE A 40 -7.67 4.76 -1.01
CA PHE A 40 -6.36 5.38 -1.19
C PHE A 40 -6.54 6.88 -1.26
N CYS A 41 -5.93 7.58 -0.33
CA CYS A 41 -6.06 9.02 -0.19
C CYS A 41 -4.70 9.71 -0.28
N THR A 42 -4.74 10.93 -0.77
CA THR A 42 -3.58 11.84 -0.82
C THR A 42 -3.91 13.09 -0.03
N VAL A 43 -2.94 13.60 0.72
CA VAL A 43 -3.03 14.86 1.42
C VAL A 43 -1.82 15.73 1.11
N LYS A 44 -2.09 17.03 0.89
CA LYS A 44 -1.06 18.06 0.71
C LYS A 44 -0.98 18.89 1.98
N THR A 45 0.19 18.91 2.60
CA THR A 45 0.47 19.69 3.80
C THR A 45 1.64 20.63 3.57
N SER A 46 1.84 21.60 4.47
CA SER A 46 3.03 22.46 4.46
C SER A 46 4.35 21.69 4.65
N TYR A 47 4.28 20.47 5.20
CA TYR A 47 5.43 19.59 5.45
C TYR A 47 5.67 18.56 4.34
N GLY A 48 4.81 18.54 3.33
CA GLY A 48 4.92 17.62 2.19
C GLY A 48 3.59 16.96 1.82
N ASN A 49 3.66 16.17 0.77
CA ASN A 49 2.52 15.38 0.31
C ASN A 49 2.65 13.95 0.82
N TYR A 50 1.53 13.40 1.28
CA TYR A 50 1.45 12.03 1.78
C TYR A 50 0.39 11.26 1.02
N ILE A 51 0.67 9.99 0.75
CA ILE A 51 -0.31 9.03 0.24
C ILE A 51 -0.53 7.98 1.32
N PHE A 52 -1.77 7.58 1.55
CA PHE A 52 -2.10 6.62 2.60
C PHE A 52 -3.33 5.77 2.26
N ILE A 53 -3.45 4.62 2.92
CA ILE A 53 -4.66 3.79 2.90
C ILE A 53 -5.49 4.17 4.12
N TYR A 54 -6.61 4.83 3.86
CA TYR A 54 -7.52 5.32 4.89
C TYR A 54 -8.15 4.17 5.68
N LYS A 55 -8.30 4.33 6.98
CA LYS A 55 -8.93 3.37 7.87
C LYS A 55 -10.18 3.93 8.53
N SER A 56 -10.04 5.05 9.21
CA SER A 56 -11.15 5.70 9.94
C SER A 56 -10.75 7.10 10.38
N ASN A 57 -11.73 7.84 10.87
CA ASN A 57 -11.50 9.05 11.66
C ASN A 57 -11.55 8.70 13.15
N LYS A 58 -10.64 9.27 13.93
CA LYS A 58 -10.68 9.21 15.38
C LYS A 58 -10.52 10.63 15.91
N TYR A 59 -11.61 11.22 16.40
CA TYR A 59 -11.68 12.65 16.72
C TYR A 59 -11.34 13.49 15.47
N ASP A 60 -10.34 14.34 15.54
CA ASP A 60 -9.84 15.15 14.41
C ASP A 60 -8.69 14.48 13.64
N ASP A 61 -8.25 13.30 14.09
CA ASP A 61 -7.18 12.54 13.47
C ASP A 61 -7.70 11.60 12.39
N ILE A 62 -6.91 11.45 11.34
CA ILE A 62 -7.08 10.38 10.36
C ILE A 62 -6.23 9.19 10.78
N VAL A 63 -6.87 8.04 10.87
CA VAL A 63 -6.22 6.76 11.10
C VAL A 63 -6.02 6.07 9.75
N TYR A 64 -4.85 5.53 9.50
CA TYR A 64 -4.51 4.84 8.26
C TYR A 64 -3.79 3.51 8.53
N TYR A 65 -3.87 2.60 7.54
CA TYR A 65 -3.16 1.31 7.60
C TYR A 65 -1.68 1.45 7.26
N TYR A 66 -1.37 2.27 6.27
CA TYR A 66 -0.03 2.50 5.76
C TYR A 66 0.04 3.85 5.07
N SER A 67 1.17 4.54 5.17
CA SER A 67 1.40 5.81 4.50
C SER A 67 2.83 5.95 4.02
N ILE A 68 3.00 6.74 2.97
CA ILE A 68 4.30 7.18 2.45
C ILE A 68 4.33 8.70 2.32
N SER A 69 5.52 9.28 2.51
CA SER A 69 5.78 10.68 2.19
C SER A 69 6.38 10.80 0.80
N LEU A 70 5.88 11.74 0.00
CA LEU A 70 6.44 12.08 -1.32
C LEU A 70 7.63 13.05 -1.24
N SER A 71 7.92 13.62 -0.08
CA SER A 71 9.00 14.60 0.12
C SER A 71 10.39 13.99 0.36
N GLY A 72 10.58 12.70 0.07
CA GLY A 72 11.90 12.04 0.12
C GLY A 72 12.33 11.52 1.49
N PHE A 73 11.74 11.95 2.58
CA PHE A 73 11.89 11.30 3.87
C PHE A 73 10.94 10.10 3.94
N ARG A 74 11.48 8.90 3.75
CA ARG A 74 10.73 7.64 3.84
C ARG A 74 10.31 7.39 5.29
N GLN A 75 9.22 7.99 5.71
CA GLN A 75 8.51 7.54 6.90
C GLN A 75 7.36 6.64 6.44
N HIS A 76 7.63 5.36 6.46
CA HIS A 76 6.62 4.33 6.27
C HIS A 76 5.97 4.09 7.64
N LEU A 77 4.75 4.57 7.82
CA LEU A 77 4.04 4.43 9.09
C LEU A 77 2.89 3.42 8.93
N TYR A 78 2.85 2.46 9.84
CA TYR A 78 1.83 1.41 9.90
C TYR A 78 0.83 1.70 11.03
N ASN A 79 -0.46 1.50 10.74
CA ASN A 79 -1.53 1.61 11.74
C ASN A 79 -1.38 2.83 12.66
N SER A 80 -1.09 3.97 12.08
CA SER A 80 -0.84 5.22 12.79
C SER A 80 -1.97 6.22 12.55
N SER A 81 -1.93 7.35 13.23
CA SER A 81 -2.82 8.48 13.03
C SER A 81 -2.02 9.75 12.81
N CYS A 82 -2.59 10.69 12.11
CA CYS A 82 -2.04 12.04 11.97
C CYS A 82 -3.13 13.08 11.98
N LEU A 83 -2.81 14.23 12.55
CA LEU A 83 -3.60 15.44 12.42
C LEU A 83 -3.45 15.97 10.99
N VAL A 84 -4.47 15.76 10.18
CA VAL A 84 -4.52 16.30 8.82
C VAL A 84 -5.79 17.12 8.69
N PRO A 85 -5.69 18.35 8.18
CA PRO A 85 -6.89 19.11 7.85
C PRO A 85 -7.74 18.32 6.85
N LYS A 86 -8.98 18.03 7.21
CA LYS A 86 -9.91 17.28 6.33
C LYS A 86 -10.06 17.92 4.96
N ASP A 87 -9.91 19.23 4.91
CA ASP A 87 -10.03 20.05 3.70
C ASP A 87 -8.93 19.86 2.65
N GLY A 88 -7.82 19.19 3.03
CA GLY A 88 -6.68 18.93 2.14
C GLY A 88 -6.59 17.50 1.61
N ILE A 89 -7.58 16.64 1.93
CA ILE A 89 -7.57 15.24 1.54
C ILE A 89 -8.39 15.05 0.27
N SER A 90 -7.87 14.23 -0.64
CA SER A 90 -8.56 13.77 -1.85
C SER A 90 -8.32 12.28 -2.08
N LEU A 91 -9.13 11.66 -2.91
CA LEU A 91 -8.82 10.31 -3.40
C LEU A 91 -7.55 10.37 -4.24
N SER A 92 -6.67 9.40 -4.04
CA SER A 92 -5.42 9.29 -4.79
C SER A 92 -5.68 9.01 -6.27
N THR A 93 -4.87 9.58 -7.13
CA THR A 93 -4.83 9.22 -8.54
C THR A 93 -4.38 7.75 -8.71
N LYS A 94 -4.52 7.23 -9.93
CA LYS A 94 -4.07 5.87 -10.24
C LYS A 94 -2.55 5.73 -10.04
N GLU A 95 -1.80 6.75 -10.41
CA GLU A 95 -0.34 6.82 -10.29
C GLU A 95 0.09 6.86 -8.82
N GLU A 96 -0.54 7.71 -8.01
CA GLU A 96 -0.29 7.82 -6.57
C GLU A 96 -0.58 6.51 -5.85
N LYS A 97 -1.71 5.87 -6.17
CA LYS A 97 -2.04 4.53 -5.66
C LYS A 97 -0.96 3.51 -6.02
N GLN A 98 -0.47 3.52 -7.26
CA GLN A 98 0.58 2.61 -7.70
C GLN A 98 1.90 2.87 -6.96
N MET A 99 2.25 4.13 -6.71
CA MET A 99 3.44 4.50 -5.93
C MET A 99 3.37 3.96 -4.50
N LEU A 100 2.21 4.07 -3.84
CA LEU A 100 2.03 3.55 -2.49
C LEU A 100 2.15 2.01 -2.45
N LEU A 101 1.52 1.30 -3.40
CA LEU A 101 1.63 -0.15 -3.50
C LEU A 101 3.08 -0.60 -3.78
N TYR A 102 3.79 0.16 -4.62
CA TYR A 102 5.21 -0.13 -4.89
C TYR A 102 6.08 0.01 -3.64
N ALA A 103 5.84 1.06 -2.86
CA ALA A 103 6.53 1.26 -1.59
C ALA A 103 6.18 0.16 -0.57
N LEU A 104 4.92 -0.24 -0.52
CA LEU A 104 4.45 -1.32 0.35
C LEU A 104 5.12 -2.66 0.01
N HIS A 105 5.23 -2.98 -1.29
CA HIS A 105 5.94 -4.18 -1.76
C HIS A 105 7.45 -4.11 -1.46
N ALA A 106 8.07 -2.94 -1.58
CA ALA A 106 9.48 -2.75 -1.22
C ALA A 106 9.75 -2.99 0.28
N ASP A 107 8.73 -2.81 1.13
CA ASP A 107 8.76 -3.15 2.54
C ASP A 107 8.40 -4.63 2.82
N GLY A 108 8.25 -5.44 1.79
CA GLY A 108 7.83 -6.85 1.92
C GLY A 108 6.39 -7.02 2.38
N LYS A 109 5.53 -6.04 2.10
CA LYS A 109 4.12 -6.01 2.48
C LYS A 109 3.21 -5.86 1.26
N ASP A 110 1.94 -6.21 1.44
CA ASP A 110 0.90 -6.01 0.44
C ASP A 110 -0.41 -5.59 1.09
N TRP A 111 -1.34 -5.08 0.29
CA TRP A 111 -2.65 -4.66 0.73
C TRP A 111 -3.73 -5.68 0.36
N ASP A 112 -4.30 -6.35 1.35
CA ASP A 112 -5.49 -7.20 1.20
C ASP A 112 -6.75 -6.30 1.25
N ALA A 113 -7.22 -5.90 0.07
CA ALA A 113 -8.37 -5.01 -0.05
C ALA A 113 -9.69 -5.65 0.41
N VAL A 114 -9.78 -6.98 0.42
CA VAL A 114 -10.98 -7.71 0.84
C VAL A 114 -11.11 -7.70 2.35
N ASN A 115 -10.02 -8.05 3.05
CA ASN A 115 -10.01 -8.16 4.51
C ASN A 115 -9.51 -6.87 5.20
N LYS A 116 -9.22 -5.80 4.45
CA LYS A 116 -8.78 -4.49 4.96
C LYS A 116 -7.60 -4.60 5.92
N ARG A 117 -6.51 -5.21 5.47
CA ARG A 117 -5.32 -5.41 6.28
C ARG A 117 -4.04 -5.40 5.46
N ILE A 118 -2.94 -5.07 6.10
CA ILE A 118 -1.61 -5.26 5.54
C ILE A 118 -1.20 -6.73 5.75
N ILE A 119 -0.74 -7.36 4.69
CA ILE A 119 -0.24 -8.75 4.67
C ILE A 119 1.21 -8.78 4.22
N GLU A 120 1.88 -9.92 4.35
CA GLU A 120 3.20 -10.12 3.74
C GLU A 120 3.06 -10.18 2.22
N TYR A 121 3.88 -9.41 1.52
CA TYR A 121 3.99 -9.48 0.05
C TYR A 121 4.64 -10.80 -0.34
N ARG A 122 3.98 -11.52 -1.22
CA ARG A 122 4.51 -12.74 -1.83
C ARG A 122 4.60 -12.54 -3.33
N TRP A 123 5.82 -12.36 -3.79
CA TRP A 123 6.06 -12.39 -5.21
C TRP A 123 5.75 -13.80 -5.75
N GLN A 124 5.03 -13.86 -6.87
CA GLN A 124 4.72 -15.07 -7.59
C GLN A 124 5.15 -14.88 -9.04
N PRO A 125 5.87 -15.85 -9.63
CA PRO A 125 6.20 -15.82 -11.04
C PRO A 125 4.96 -15.88 -11.91
N LYS A 126 5.04 -15.33 -13.12
CA LYS A 126 4.06 -15.58 -14.20
C LYS A 126 4.42 -16.83 -14.95
N ASP A 127 3.46 -17.41 -15.69
CA ASP A 127 3.74 -18.57 -16.55
C ASP A 127 4.88 -18.27 -17.53
N GLY A 128 5.88 -19.15 -17.57
CA GLY A 128 7.08 -18.99 -18.34
C GLY A 128 8.16 -18.08 -17.73
N GLU A 129 7.90 -17.44 -16.58
CA GLU A 129 8.88 -16.62 -15.87
C GLU A 129 9.83 -17.51 -15.05
N ASP A 130 11.11 -17.15 -15.05
CA ASP A 130 12.09 -17.85 -14.25
C ASP A 130 12.02 -17.44 -12.79
N TYR A 131 12.28 -18.41 -11.92
CA TYR A 131 12.43 -18.21 -10.50
C TYR A 131 13.55 -19.10 -9.95
N TYR A 132 13.90 -18.89 -8.69
CA TYR A 132 14.97 -19.66 -8.03
C TYR A 132 14.42 -20.36 -6.79
N MET A 133 14.91 -21.56 -6.53
CA MET A 133 14.59 -22.34 -5.34
C MET A 133 15.84 -22.86 -4.66
N ILE A 134 15.74 -23.22 -3.39
CA ILE A 134 16.80 -23.86 -2.61
C ILE A 134 16.44 -25.34 -2.48
N ASN A 135 17.32 -26.24 -2.93
CA ASN A 135 17.12 -27.66 -2.80
C ASN A 135 17.54 -28.19 -1.39
N THR A 136 17.34 -29.48 -1.16
CA THR A 136 17.68 -30.13 0.13
C THR A 136 19.16 -30.10 0.50
N LEU A 137 20.06 -29.84 -0.48
CA LEU A 137 21.50 -29.67 -0.27
C LEU A 137 21.92 -28.19 -0.15
N PHE A 138 20.93 -27.29 -0.01
CA PHE A 138 21.11 -25.83 0.04
C PHE A 138 21.71 -25.20 -1.21
N ASN A 139 21.69 -25.90 -2.35
CA ASN A 139 22.04 -25.33 -3.64
C ASN A 139 20.87 -24.53 -4.22
N VAL A 140 21.18 -23.43 -4.87
CA VAL A 140 20.20 -22.61 -5.59
C VAL A 140 19.99 -23.22 -6.99
N ILE A 141 18.74 -23.46 -7.34
CA ILE A 141 18.30 -24.03 -8.63
C ILE A 141 17.41 -23.01 -9.33
N ARG A 142 17.67 -22.74 -10.60
CA ARG A 142 16.80 -21.96 -11.48
C ARG A 142 15.71 -22.87 -12.02
N CYS A 143 14.46 -22.42 -11.93
CA CYS A 143 13.28 -23.09 -12.43
C CYS A 143 12.47 -22.13 -13.30
N THR A 144 11.59 -22.67 -14.15
CA THR A 144 10.63 -21.88 -14.92
C THR A 144 9.24 -22.20 -14.40
N TRP A 145 8.45 -21.16 -14.11
CA TRP A 145 7.10 -21.32 -13.57
C TRP A 145 6.15 -21.90 -14.61
N SER A 146 5.47 -22.95 -14.26
CA SER A 146 4.51 -23.68 -15.12
C SER A 146 3.12 -23.81 -14.50
N SER A 147 2.89 -23.14 -13.37
CA SER A 147 1.67 -23.29 -12.57
C SER A 147 1.40 -24.73 -12.15
N SER A 148 2.45 -25.55 -12.01
CA SER A 148 2.36 -26.93 -11.53
C SER A 148 2.13 -27.02 -10.02
N GLY A 149 1.65 -28.16 -9.54
CA GLY A 149 1.53 -28.39 -8.09
C GLY A 149 2.87 -28.21 -7.36
N PHE A 150 3.98 -28.60 -7.98
CA PHE A 150 5.32 -28.41 -7.44
C PHE A 150 5.67 -26.91 -7.27
N ASP A 151 5.34 -26.07 -8.27
CA ASP A 151 5.58 -24.63 -8.20
C ASP A 151 4.78 -24.00 -7.05
N PHE A 152 3.52 -24.39 -6.91
CA PHE A 152 2.68 -23.90 -5.81
C PHE A 152 3.17 -24.37 -4.44
N ASP A 153 3.66 -25.60 -4.32
CA ASP A 153 4.25 -26.10 -3.08
C ASP A 153 5.48 -25.28 -2.67
N LEU A 154 6.35 -24.94 -3.64
CA LEU A 154 7.50 -24.07 -3.39
C LEU A 154 7.08 -22.67 -2.94
N LEU A 155 6.06 -22.10 -3.58
CA LEU A 155 5.53 -20.79 -3.23
C LEU A 155 4.95 -20.77 -1.81
N VAL A 156 4.13 -21.74 -1.46
CA VAL A 156 3.50 -21.89 -0.13
C VAL A 156 4.56 -22.08 0.95
N ASN A 157 5.59 -22.88 0.66
CA ASN A 157 6.70 -23.17 1.58
C ASN A 157 7.78 -22.07 1.59
N ARG A 158 7.55 -20.90 0.95
CA ARG A 158 8.48 -19.77 0.91
C ARG A 158 9.85 -20.10 0.30
N ASN A 159 9.88 -21.04 -0.64
CA ASN A 159 11.08 -21.46 -1.35
C ASN A 159 11.03 -21.09 -2.84
N CYS A 160 10.43 -19.92 -3.14
CA CYS A 160 10.32 -19.37 -4.47
C CYS A 160 10.87 -17.93 -4.40
N PHE A 161 12.01 -17.65 -5.06
CA PHE A 161 12.73 -16.38 -5.02
C PHE A 161 12.77 -15.76 -6.41
N LYS A 162 12.67 -14.44 -6.46
CA LYS A 162 12.70 -13.69 -7.71
C LYS A 162 14.09 -13.66 -8.34
N THR A 163 15.13 -13.60 -7.52
CA THR A 163 16.51 -13.52 -7.98
C THR A 163 17.38 -14.61 -7.36
N GLU A 164 18.46 -14.92 -8.03
CA GLU A 164 19.47 -15.89 -7.55
C GLU A 164 20.14 -15.41 -6.25
N GLU A 165 20.35 -14.08 -6.15
CA GLU A 165 20.96 -13.43 -4.99
C GLU A 165 20.08 -13.57 -3.75
N GLU A 166 18.76 -13.38 -3.88
CA GLU A 166 17.79 -13.60 -2.79
C GLU A 166 17.84 -15.04 -2.30
N ALA A 167 17.82 -16.00 -3.22
CA ALA A 167 17.90 -17.43 -2.90
C ALA A 167 19.22 -17.79 -2.21
N LYS A 168 20.37 -17.28 -2.72
CA LYS A 168 21.70 -17.48 -2.11
C LYS A 168 21.78 -16.89 -0.70
N ALA A 169 21.26 -15.68 -0.52
CA ALA A 169 21.23 -15.03 0.80
C ALA A 169 20.45 -15.87 1.81
N LYS A 170 19.29 -16.39 1.40
CA LYS A 170 18.45 -17.24 2.25
C LYS A 170 19.07 -18.60 2.54
N ALA A 171 19.69 -19.25 1.55
CA ALA A 171 20.44 -20.50 1.74
C ALA A 171 21.56 -20.34 2.78
N ASN A 172 22.34 -19.26 2.67
CA ASN A 172 23.42 -18.95 3.61
C ASN A 172 22.90 -18.68 5.03
N GLU A 173 21.75 -18.00 5.17
CA GLU A 173 21.11 -17.80 6.47
C GLU A 173 20.73 -19.13 7.12
N ILE A 174 20.11 -20.04 6.36
CA ILE A 174 19.70 -21.36 6.86
C ILE A 174 20.92 -22.17 7.29
N ILE A 175 22.00 -22.21 6.48
CA ILE A 175 23.25 -22.90 6.80
C ILE A 175 23.86 -22.37 8.10
N LYS A 176 23.89 -21.04 8.29
CA LYS A 176 24.38 -20.43 9.54
C LYS A 176 23.58 -20.86 10.76
N ILE A 177 22.25 -20.92 10.65
CA ILE A 177 21.36 -21.35 11.75
C ILE A 177 21.62 -22.82 12.09
N ILE A 178 21.75 -23.69 11.08
CA ILE A 178 22.04 -25.13 11.27
C ILE A 178 23.39 -25.30 11.96
N ASN A 179 24.43 -24.67 11.45
CA ASN A 179 25.79 -24.77 12.02
C ASN A 179 25.81 -24.29 13.48
N LYS A 180 25.16 -23.17 13.78
CA LYS A 180 25.09 -22.66 15.16
C LYS A 180 24.46 -23.69 16.10
N ARG A 181 23.36 -24.33 15.70
CA ARG A 181 22.69 -25.38 16.52
C ARG A 181 23.54 -26.63 16.70
N ILE A 182 24.34 -27.01 15.73
CA ILE A 182 25.24 -28.14 15.81
C ILE A 182 26.33 -27.87 16.87
N TYR A 183 26.96 -26.68 16.80
CA TYR A 183 28.00 -26.29 17.76
C TYR A 183 27.48 -26.16 19.19
N GLU A 184 26.28 -25.61 19.38
CA GLU A 184 25.66 -25.50 20.73
C GLU A 184 25.36 -26.87 21.36
N LYS A 185 25.05 -27.90 20.57
CA LYS A 185 24.80 -29.27 21.05
C LYS A 185 26.10 -30.06 21.30
N SER A 186 27.21 -29.69 20.69
CA SER A 186 28.52 -30.37 20.85
C SER A 186 29.30 -29.88 22.05
N SER A 187 28.79 -28.87 22.76
CA SER A 187 29.43 -28.24 23.94
C SER A 187 28.89 -28.77 25.28
N TYR A 188 28.10 -29.86 25.24
CA TYR A 188 27.61 -30.63 26.39
C TYR A 188 28.10 -32.07 26.27
#